data_1a934689bf959393e20609f0a2c4d1ff
#
_entry.id   1a934689bf959393e20609f0a2c4d1ff
#
_cell.length_a   1.000
_cell.length_b   1.000
_cell.length_c   1.000
_cell.angle_alpha   90.00
_cell.angle_beta   90.00
_cell.angle_gamma   90.00
#
_symmetry.space_group_name_H-M   'P 1'
#
loop_
_entity.id
_entity.type
_entity.pdbx_description
1 polymer ?
#
loop_
_entity_poly.entity_id
_entity_poly.type
_entity_poly.pdbx_seq_one_letter_code
_entity_poly.pdbx_strand_id
1 'polypeptide(L)'
;RRHTRFRNVTGVQTCALPICYGNNDYVNAGCGMGYDATLYLLEKGIRLTGTDAWSWDAPFYFTAQKWAKDHDPSIIWEGHKAGRDIGYCHLEKLHNLEALPGDGFTIACFPHKIRGASAGWTRAVAIFEE
;
A
#
# COMPACT_ATOMS: atom_id res chain seq x y z
N ARG A 1 -11.25 1.59 -26.41
CA ARG A 1 -10.53 1.65 -25.13
C ARG A 1 -11.56 1.46 -24.03
N ARG A 2 -11.58 0.30 -23.37
CA ARG A 2 -12.49 0.02 -22.25
C ARG A 2 -11.94 0.73 -21.01
N HIS A 3 -12.70 1.69 -20.47
CA HIS A 3 -12.48 2.19 -19.13
C HIS A 3 -12.86 1.07 -18.15
N THR A 4 -11.87 0.43 -17.56
CA THR A 4 -12.11 -0.54 -16.49
C THR A 4 -12.47 0.24 -15.23
N ARG A 5 -13.76 0.34 -14.92
CA ARG A 5 -14.21 0.80 -13.59
C ARG A 5 -13.83 -0.29 -12.61
N PHE A 6 -12.84 -0.04 -11.78
CA PHE A 6 -12.56 -0.87 -10.61
C PHE A 6 -13.67 -0.60 -9.58
N ARG A 7 -14.65 -1.48 -9.53
CA ARG A 7 -15.59 -1.55 -8.41
C ARG A 7 -14.93 -2.42 -7.34
N ASN A 8 -14.72 -1.88 -6.19
CA ASN A 8 -14.21 -2.40 -4.92
C ASN A 8 -12.80 -1.91 -4.61
N VAL A 9 -12.74 -0.70 -4.05
CA VAL A 9 -11.64 -0.29 -3.20
C VAL A 9 -11.97 -0.81 -1.80
N THR A 10 -11.60 -2.04 -1.53
CA THR A 10 -11.63 -2.60 -0.19
C THR A 10 -10.19 -2.80 0.24
N GLY A 11 -9.72 -2.05 1.20
CA GLY A 11 -8.38 -2.26 1.74
C GLY A 11 -7.61 -0.99 2.06
N VAL A 12 -8.30 0.07 2.45
CA VAL A 12 -7.62 1.18 3.13
C VAL A 12 -7.41 0.76 4.57
N GLN A 13 -6.16 0.54 4.96
CA GLN A 13 -5.81 0.21 6.33
C GLN A 13 -5.03 1.37 6.94
N THR A 14 -5.58 1.96 8.00
CA THR A 14 -4.87 2.90 8.84
C THR A 14 -3.89 2.12 9.71
N CYS A 15 -2.63 2.02 9.29
CA CYS A 15 -1.58 1.32 10.02
C CYS A 15 -0.66 2.26 10.78
N ALA A 16 -0.67 3.54 10.48
CA ALA A 16 0.06 4.56 11.22
C ALA A 16 -0.92 5.52 11.87
N LEU A 17 -0.73 5.79 13.13
CA LEU A 17 -1.50 6.85 13.79
C LEU A 17 -1.11 8.19 13.14
N PRO A 18 -2.07 9.10 12.89
CA PRO A 18 -1.79 10.44 12.34
C PRO A 18 -0.71 11.21 13.11
N ILE A 19 -0.56 10.92 14.39
CA ILE A 19 0.46 11.48 15.28
C ILE A 19 1.91 11.14 14.85
N CYS A 20 2.11 10.08 14.05
CA CYS A 20 3.43 9.69 13.58
C CYS A 20 3.89 10.50 12.36
N TYR A 21 2.98 11.19 11.67
CA TYR A 21 3.32 11.97 10.47
C TYR A 21 4.23 13.15 10.84
N GLY A 22 5.36 13.29 10.13
CA GLY A 22 6.37 14.31 10.43
C GLY A 22 7.31 13.98 11.59
N ASN A 23 7.16 12.81 12.20
CA ASN A 23 8.04 12.30 13.24
C ASN A 23 9.00 11.24 12.64
N ASN A 24 10.22 11.15 13.17
CA ASN A 24 11.19 10.13 12.74
C ASN A 24 10.71 8.70 13.01
N ASP A 25 9.83 8.50 13.97
CA ASP A 25 9.26 7.20 14.30
C ASP A 25 8.30 6.69 13.20
N TYR A 26 7.85 7.57 12.30
CA TYR A 26 6.95 7.21 11.22
C TYR A 26 7.48 6.06 10.33
N VAL A 27 8.78 6.02 10.10
CA VAL A 27 9.44 4.98 9.28
C VAL A 27 9.32 3.59 9.93
N ASN A 28 9.25 3.55 11.26
CA ASN A 28 9.18 2.32 12.05
C ASN A 28 7.77 2.02 12.58
N ALA A 29 6.82 2.91 12.34
CA ALA A 29 5.44 2.73 12.75
C ALA A 29 4.67 1.84 11.76
N GLY A 30 3.69 1.11 12.28
CA GLY A 30 2.84 0.25 11.46
C GLY A 30 3.26 -1.22 11.48
N CYS A 31 2.45 -2.05 10.86
CA CYS A 31 2.63 -3.51 10.83
C CYS A 31 3.00 -4.05 9.45
N GLY A 32 2.68 -3.37 8.38
CA GLY A 32 2.86 -3.84 7.00
C GLY A 32 1.99 -5.05 6.63
N MET A 33 1.99 -5.35 5.34
CA MET A 33 1.30 -6.51 4.75
C MET A 33 2.35 -7.48 4.22
N GLY A 34 2.33 -8.71 4.73
CA GLY A 34 3.20 -9.77 4.21
C GLY A 34 2.73 -10.32 2.87
N TYR A 35 3.49 -11.27 2.33
CA TYR A 35 3.21 -11.91 1.04
C TYR A 35 1.83 -12.56 1.00
N ASP A 36 1.52 -13.48 1.94
CA ASP A 36 0.27 -14.24 1.94
C ASP A 36 -0.96 -13.34 2.12
N ALA A 37 -0.86 -12.34 2.99
CA ALA A 37 -1.95 -11.40 3.23
C ALA A 37 -2.22 -10.54 1.99
N THR A 38 -1.17 -10.10 1.31
CA THR A 38 -1.29 -9.36 0.05
C THR A 38 -1.87 -10.26 -1.04
N LEU A 39 -1.34 -11.47 -1.21
CA LEU A 39 -1.82 -12.41 -2.22
C LEU A 39 -3.31 -12.74 -2.02
N TYR A 40 -3.74 -12.95 -0.79
CA TYR A 40 -5.15 -13.16 -0.47
C TYR A 40 -6.06 -12.04 -1.00
N LEU A 41 -5.67 -10.78 -0.81
CA LEU A 41 -6.42 -9.64 -1.37
C LEU A 41 -6.46 -9.68 -2.89
N LEU A 42 -5.34 -10.00 -3.53
CA LEU A 42 -5.22 -10.05 -4.99
C LEU A 42 -6.06 -11.18 -5.59
N GLU A 43 -6.14 -12.34 -4.94
CA GLU A 43 -7.01 -13.46 -5.31
C GLU A 43 -8.50 -13.11 -5.19
N LYS A 44 -8.87 -12.21 -4.29
CA LYS A 44 -10.24 -11.66 -4.19
C LYS A 44 -10.54 -10.60 -5.26
N GLY A 45 -9.61 -10.34 -6.19
CA GLY A 45 -9.81 -9.41 -7.29
C GLY A 45 -9.39 -7.97 -7.01
N ILE A 46 -8.81 -7.68 -5.85
CA ILE A 46 -8.29 -6.35 -5.53
C ILE A 46 -7.06 -6.10 -6.39
N ARG A 47 -6.96 -4.91 -6.99
CA ARG A 47 -5.84 -4.51 -7.87
C ARG A 47 -5.24 -3.17 -7.50
N LEU A 48 -5.82 -2.48 -6.53
CA LEU A 48 -5.29 -1.24 -5.97
C LEU A 48 -5.51 -1.28 -4.46
N THR A 49 -4.44 -1.08 -3.72
CA THR A 49 -4.45 -0.96 -2.26
C THR A 49 -3.83 0.37 -1.84
N GLY A 50 -4.04 0.77 -0.61
CA GLY A 50 -3.46 2.00 -0.09
C GLY A 50 -3.30 1.97 1.42
N THR A 51 -2.27 2.65 1.92
CA THR A 51 -1.98 2.78 3.34
C THR A 51 -1.41 4.16 3.66
N ASP A 52 -1.63 4.61 4.86
CA ASP A 52 -0.97 5.78 5.45
C ASP A 52 0.40 5.44 6.06
N ALA A 53 0.77 4.16 6.11
CA ALA A 53 2.08 3.73 6.58
C ALA A 53 3.22 4.16 5.62
N TRP A 54 4.44 4.14 6.14
CA TRP A 54 5.64 4.44 5.36
C TRP A 54 5.81 3.47 4.18
N SER A 55 5.52 2.19 4.39
CA SER A 55 5.58 1.15 3.36
C SER A 55 4.41 0.20 3.45
N TRP A 56 4.08 -0.46 2.34
CA TRP A 56 3.14 -1.56 2.28
C TRP A 56 3.65 -2.80 3.03
N ASP A 57 4.97 -3.04 2.99
CA ASP A 57 5.64 -4.09 3.77
C ASP A 57 5.90 -3.68 5.21
N ALA A 58 6.30 -4.64 6.01
CA ALA A 58 6.74 -4.40 7.39
C ALA A 58 7.90 -3.38 7.44
N PRO A 59 8.00 -2.56 8.50
CA PRO A 59 9.09 -1.62 8.65
C PRO A 59 10.46 -2.29 8.54
N PHE A 60 11.37 -1.64 7.83
CA PHE A 60 12.72 -2.18 7.55
C PHE A 60 13.51 -2.53 8.80
N TYR A 61 13.29 -1.84 9.90
CA TYR A 61 13.94 -2.15 11.18
C TYR A 61 13.68 -3.60 11.62
N PHE A 62 12.45 -4.05 11.57
CA PHE A 62 12.09 -5.42 11.95
C PHE A 62 12.55 -6.45 10.91
N THR A 63 12.47 -6.09 9.64
CA THR A 63 12.98 -6.93 8.54
C THR A 63 14.49 -7.13 8.67
N ALA A 64 15.25 -6.07 8.99
CA ALA A 64 16.68 -6.16 9.20
C ALA A 64 17.07 -7.05 10.40
N GLN A 65 16.33 -6.94 11.50
CA GLN A 65 16.54 -7.81 12.68
C GLN A 65 16.29 -9.28 12.38
N LYS A 66 15.22 -9.58 11.63
CA LYS A 66 14.89 -10.95 11.22
C LYS A 66 15.93 -11.48 10.24
N TRP A 67 16.32 -10.67 9.25
CA TRP A 67 17.35 -11.04 8.28
C TRP A 67 18.71 -11.32 8.94
N ALA A 68 19.09 -10.54 9.96
CA ALA A 68 20.34 -10.75 10.69
C ALA A 68 20.41 -12.11 11.39
N LYS A 69 19.27 -12.74 11.69
CA LYS A 69 19.18 -14.08 12.30
C LYS A 69 19.14 -15.17 11.24
N ASP A 70 18.28 -15.01 10.26
CA ASP A 70 17.85 -16.09 9.37
C ASP A 70 18.59 -16.04 8.03
N HIS A 71 19.15 -14.88 7.64
CA HIS A 71 19.76 -14.62 6.33
C HIS A 71 18.90 -15.02 5.14
N ASP A 72 17.57 -15.03 5.35
CA ASP A 72 16.59 -15.38 4.34
C ASP A 72 16.15 -14.14 3.54
N PRO A 73 16.53 -13.99 2.26
CA PRO A 73 16.12 -12.86 1.44
C PRO A 73 14.63 -12.86 1.08
N SER A 74 13.91 -13.96 1.34
CA SER A 74 12.48 -14.04 1.02
C SER A 74 11.64 -13.07 1.83
N ILE A 75 12.08 -12.71 3.02
CA ILE A 75 11.41 -11.77 3.92
C ILE A 75 11.48 -10.30 3.48
N ILE A 76 12.33 -10.00 2.48
CA ILE A 76 12.50 -8.64 1.99
C ILE A 76 11.42 -8.35 0.94
N TRP A 77 10.62 -7.31 1.18
CA TRP A 77 9.60 -6.84 0.24
C TRP A 77 8.52 -7.90 -0.06
N GLU A 78 8.04 -8.58 0.97
CA GLU A 78 7.08 -9.68 0.86
C GLU A 78 5.78 -9.25 0.15
N GLY A 79 5.17 -8.15 0.58
CA GLY A 79 3.96 -7.63 -0.04
C GLY A 79 4.20 -7.15 -1.48
N HIS A 80 5.33 -6.50 -1.75
CA HIS A 80 5.70 -6.14 -3.12
C HIS A 80 5.88 -7.38 -4.02
N LYS A 81 6.48 -8.44 -3.49
CA LYS A 81 6.73 -9.68 -4.23
C LYS A 81 5.45 -10.39 -4.66
N ALA A 82 4.36 -10.28 -3.89
CA ALA A 82 3.07 -10.84 -4.29
C ALA A 82 2.58 -10.29 -5.64
N GLY A 83 3.00 -9.09 -6.01
CA GLY A 83 2.72 -8.49 -7.32
C GLY A 83 3.39 -9.17 -8.50
N ARG A 84 4.31 -10.09 -8.28
CA ARG A 84 4.89 -10.93 -9.35
C ARG A 84 3.92 -12.01 -9.81
N ASP A 85 3.10 -12.52 -8.87
CA ASP A 85 2.15 -13.59 -9.15
C ASP A 85 0.84 -13.02 -9.67
N ILE A 86 0.35 -11.97 -9.02
CA ILE A 86 -0.86 -11.27 -9.45
C ILE A 86 -0.56 -9.77 -9.44
N GLY A 87 -0.48 -9.17 -10.63
CA GLY A 87 -0.16 -7.75 -10.78
C GLY A 87 -1.16 -6.83 -10.07
N TYR A 88 -0.65 -5.86 -9.33
CA TYR A 88 -1.42 -4.84 -8.62
C TYR A 88 -0.63 -3.54 -8.49
N CYS A 89 -1.27 -2.51 -7.99
CA CYS A 89 -0.64 -1.27 -7.55
C CYS A 89 -0.95 -1.02 -6.08
N HIS A 90 -0.03 -0.39 -5.36
CA HIS A 90 -0.31 0.11 -4.02
C HIS A 90 0.12 1.56 -3.88
N LEU A 91 -0.58 2.26 -2.99
CA LEU A 91 -0.29 3.62 -2.59
C LEU A 91 0.24 3.59 -1.16
N GLU A 92 1.32 4.32 -0.93
CA GLU A 92 1.94 4.44 0.39
C GLU A 92 1.94 5.89 0.84
N LYS A 93 2.07 6.11 2.14
CA LYS A 93 2.16 7.45 2.72
C LYS A 93 0.94 8.32 2.40
N LEU A 94 -0.24 7.69 2.31
CA LEU A 94 -1.49 8.42 2.18
C LEU A 94 -1.76 9.22 3.45
N HIS A 95 -2.52 10.29 3.31
CA HIS A 95 -2.91 11.16 4.42
C HIS A 95 -4.41 11.39 4.40
N ASN A 96 -4.98 11.66 5.57
CA ASN A 96 -6.39 11.98 5.75
C ASN A 96 -7.34 10.80 5.41
N LEU A 97 -6.90 9.56 5.64
CA LEU A 97 -7.73 8.38 5.40
C LEU A 97 -8.92 8.31 6.36
N GLU A 98 -8.79 8.88 7.54
CA GLU A 98 -9.83 8.98 8.57
C GLU A 98 -11.04 9.80 8.13
N ALA A 99 -10.90 10.65 7.12
CA ALA A 99 -12.00 11.42 6.55
C ALA A 99 -12.85 10.59 5.55
N LEU A 100 -12.39 9.38 5.20
CA LEU A 100 -13.10 8.53 4.25
C LEU A 100 -14.15 7.67 4.96
N PRO A 101 -15.33 7.49 4.38
CA PRO A 101 -16.26 6.45 4.82
C PRO A 101 -15.70 5.06 4.51
N GLY A 102 -16.28 4.01 5.08
CA GLY A 102 -15.84 2.64 4.86
C GLY A 102 -15.96 2.16 3.40
N ASP A 103 -16.86 2.75 2.64
CA ASP A 103 -17.12 2.44 1.22
C ASP A 103 -17.82 3.59 0.51
N GLY A 104 -18.27 3.37 -0.73
CA GLY A 104 -19.10 4.33 -1.48
C GLY A 104 -18.32 5.43 -2.20
N PHE A 105 -17.03 5.25 -2.43
CA PHE A 105 -16.21 6.21 -3.18
C PHE A 105 -15.33 5.54 -4.24
N THR A 106 -14.90 6.33 -5.20
CA THR A 106 -13.92 5.93 -6.23
C THR A 106 -12.58 6.60 -5.96
N ILE A 107 -11.50 5.84 -6.01
CA ILE A 107 -10.14 6.41 -5.93
C ILE A 107 -9.64 6.74 -7.33
N ALA A 108 -9.17 7.96 -7.53
CA ALA A 108 -8.42 8.37 -8.70
C ALA A 108 -6.98 8.72 -8.30
N CYS A 109 -6.02 8.11 -8.98
CA CYS A 109 -4.60 8.35 -8.78
C CYS A 109 -3.84 8.25 -10.12
N PHE A 110 -3.00 9.24 -10.39
CA PHE A 110 -2.26 9.35 -11.65
C PHE A 110 -0.79 9.62 -11.35
N PRO A 111 0.02 8.57 -11.16
CA PRO A 111 1.42 8.73 -10.81
C PRO A 111 2.21 9.37 -11.95
N HIS A 112 3.19 10.18 -11.59
CA HIS A 112 4.15 10.73 -12.54
C HIS A 112 4.90 9.59 -13.22
N LYS A 113 5.02 9.66 -14.56
CA LYS A 113 5.78 8.69 -15.34
C LYS A 113 7.26 9.03 -15.28
N ILE A 114 8.01 8.27 -14.51
CA ILE A 114 9.45 8.42 -14.37
C ILE A 114 10.12 7.28 -15.16
N ARG A 115 11.01 7.64 -16.10
CA ARG A 115 11.68 6.64 -16.96
C ARG A 115 12.51 5.68 -16.11
N GLY A 116 12.26 4.37 -16.24
CA GLY A 116 12.98 3.33 -15.54
C GLY A 116 12.62 3.17 -14.05
N ALA A 117 11.63 3.90 -13.55
CA ALA A 117 11.13 3.73 -12.20
C ALA A 117 9.91 2.80 -12.15
N SER A 118 9.77 2.06 -11.06
CA SER A 118 8.60 1.22 -10.77
C SER A 118 7.46 1.99 -10.10
N ALA A 119 7.71 3.19 -9.62
CA ALA A 119 6.75 4.04 -8.91
C ALA A 119 6.94 5.52 -9.25
N GLY A 120 5.94 6.34 -8.91
CA GLY A 120 5.99 7.79 -9.04
C GLY A 120 5.08 8.46 -8.03
N TRP A 121 5.37 9.71 -7.70
CA TRP A 121 4.47 10.50 -6.85
C TRP A 121 3.10 10.63 -7.49
N THR A 122 2.07 10.57 -6.67
CA THR A 122 0.69 10.75 -7.13
C THR A 122 -0.10 11.61 -6.15
N ARG A 123 -1.06 12.34 -6.67
CA ARG A 123 -2.17 12.87 -5.91
C ARG A 123 -3.28 11.83 -5.94
N ALA A 124 -3.57 11.19 -4.80
CA ALA A 124 -4.74 10.35 -4.66
C ALA A 124 -5.93 11.20 -4.19
N VAL A 125 -7.09 11.02 -4.81
CA VAL A 125 -8.34 11.68 -4.43
C VAL A 125 -9.47 10.67 -4.36
N ALA A 126 -10.33 10.82 -3.37
CA ALA A 126 -11.59 10.09 -3.28
C ALA A 126 -12.69 10.92 -3.93
N ILE A 127 -13.46 10.29 -4.79
CA ILE A 127 -14.59 10.89 -5.53
C ILE A 127 -15.86 10.23 -5.01
N PHE A 128 -16.76 11.04 -4.51
CA PHE A 128 -18.07 10.62 -4.05
C PHE A 128 -19.10 10.92 -5.15
N GLU A 129 -20.00 9.97 -5.41
CA GLU A 129 -21.17 10.22 -6.26
C GLU A 129 -22.27 10.83 -5.35
N GLU A 130 -22.85 11.95 -5.79
CA GLU A 130 -24.01 12.59 -5.13
C GLU A 130 -25.29 11.77 -5.32
#